data_28a856bca0eedee92e9f7ad8ca5ac6a9
#
_entry.id   28a856bca0eedee92e9f7ad8ca5ac6a9
#
_cell.length_a   1.000
_cell.length_b   1.000
_cell.length_c   1.000
_cell.angle_alpha   90.00
_cell.angle_beta   90.00
_cell.angle_gamma   90.00
#
_symmetry.space_group_name_H-M   'P 1'
#
loop_
_entity.id
_entity.type
_entity.pdbx_description
1 polymer ?
#
loop_
_entity_poly.entity_id
_entity_poly.type
_entity_poly.pdbx_seq_one_letter_code
_entity_poly.pdbx_strand_id
1 'polypeptide(L)'
;MHRPAQIPGKVVFMREKSIEAKLVDAVKAAGGVCWKFTSPGTSGVPDRIVLMPFGRTGFVEVKAPGETPRPLQRLRIKTLRRLGFKAFVLDTPEQIGGIIDAIQTP
;
A
#
# COMPACT_ATOMS: atom_id res chain seq x y z
N MET A 1 29.59 12.39 12.48
CA MET A 1 29.64 11.83 11.13
C MET A 1 28.79 12.65 10.19
N HIS A 2 29.38 13.06 9.09
CA HIS A 2 28.70 13.92 8.13
C HIS A 2 27.87 13.09 7.15
N ARG A 3 26.60 13.44 6.98
CA ARG A 3 25.76 12.81 5.95
C ARG A 3 25.84 13.67 4.69
N PRO A 4 25.93 13.04 3.50
CA PRO A 4 25.80 13.78 2.25
C PRO A 4 24.46 14.51 2.23
N ALA A 5 24.46 15.69 1.62
CA ALA A 5 23.21 16.40 1.39
C ALA A 5 22.30 15.56 0.49
N GLN A 6 21.07 15.40 0.89
CA GLN A 6 20.07 14.63 0.13
C GLN A 6 18.84 15.49 -0.09
N ILE A 7 18.21 15.30 -1.25
CA ILE A 7 16.92 15.93 -1.54
C ILE A 7 15.85 15.11 -0.78
N PRO A 8 15.15 15.68 0.21
CA PRO A 8 14.22 14.91 1.04
C PRO A 8 13.17 14.15 0.25
N GLY A 9 12.61 14.75 -0.79
CA GLY A 9 11.60 14.07 -1.62
C GLY A 9 12.12 12.85 -2.34
N LYS A 10 13.40 12.85 -2.77
CA LYS A 10 14.03 11.71 -3.42
C LYS A 10 14.24 10.56 -2.43
N VAL A 11 14.63 10.84 -1.21
CA VAL A 11 14.81 9.82 -0.16
C VAL A 11 13.46 9.18 0.20
N VAL A 12 12.41 9.99 0.37
CA VAL A 12 11.06 9.52 0.65
C VAL A 12 10.57 8.59 -0.47
N PHE A 13 10.75 8.98 -1.73
CA PHE A 13 10.35 8.18 -2.89
C PHE A 13 11.06 6.82 -2.91
N MET A 14 12.37 6.77 -2.65
CA MET A 14 13.14 5.53 -2.65
C MET A 14 12.69 4.59 -1.55
N ARG A 15 12.39 5.10 -0.34
CA ARG A 15 11.88 4.30 0.77
C ARG A 15 10.51 3.72 0.45
N GLU A 16 9.62 4.54 -0.09
CA GLU A 16 8.30 4.12 -0.51
C GLU A 16 8.38 3.00 -1.55
N LYS A 17 9.23 3.16 -2.56
CA LYS A 17 9.46 2.12 -3.58
C LYS A 17 9.98 0.81 -3.00
N SER A 18 10.88 0.89 -2.03
CA SER A 18 11.39 -0.30 -1.36
C SER A 18 10.30 -1.05 -0.60
N ILE A 19 9.45 -0.33 0.12
CA ILE A 19 8.32 -0.92 0.83
C ILE A 19 7.33 -1.54 -0.16
N GLU A 20 7.05 -0.84 -1.24
CA GLU A 20 6.14 -1.33 -2.29
C GLU A 20 6.64 -2.63 -2.91
N ALA A 21 7.94 -2.72 -3.21
CA ALA A 21 8.55 -3.93 -3.75
C ALA A 21 8.43 -5.11 -2.78
N LYS A 22 8.65 -4.87 -1.50
CA LYS A 22 8.49 -5.90 -0.47
C LYS A 22 7.06 -6.40 -0.35
N LEU A 23 6.08 -5.51 -0.50
CA LEU A 23 4.66 -5.90 -0.53
C LEU A 23 4.38 -6.83 -1.72
N VAL A 24 4.85 -6.46 -2.92
CA VAL A 24 4.64 -7.26 -4.13
C VAL A 24 5.21 -8.66 -3.94
N ASP A 25 6.46 -8.76 -3.44
CA ASP A 25 7.12 -10.03 -3.22
C ASP A 25 6.40 -10.88 -2.16
N ALA A 26 5.98 -10.27 -1.05
CA ALA A 26 5.30 -10.99 0.03
C ALA A 26 3.93 -11.52 -0.41
N VAL A 27 3.18 -10.75 -1.18
CA VAL A 27 1.88 -11.17 -1.73
C VAL A 27 2.08 -12.35 -2.68
N LYS A 28 3.08 -12.29 -3.55
CA LYS A 28 3.41 -13.37 -4.47
C LYS A 28 3.78 -14.63 -3.70
N ALA A 29 4.61 -14.51 -2.67
CA ALA A 29 5.01 -15.64 -1.83
C ALA A 29 3.81 -16.27 -1.11
N ALA A 30 2.78 -15.50 -0.81
CA ALA A 30 1.56 -15.98 -0.18
C ALA A 30 0.51 -16.51 -1.17
N GLY A 31 0.85 -16.59 -2.46
CA GLY A 31 -0.02 -17.18 -3.48
C GLY A 31 -0.94 -16.22 -4.20
N GLY A 32 -0.76 -14.91 -4.02
CA GLY A 32 -1.56 -13.89 -4.68
C GLY A 32 -0.81 -13.08 -5.70
N VAL A 33 -1.43 -12.02 -6.16
CA VAL A 33 -0.82 -11.01 -7.03
C VAL A 33 -1.09 -9.63 -6.48
N CYS A 34 -0.12 -8.73 -6.68
CA CYS A 34 -0.21 -7.35 -6.23
C CYS A 34 0.04 -6.44 -7.43
N TRP A 35 -1.03 -5.89 -7.97
CA TRP A 35 -0.97 -5.06 -9.17
C TRP A 35 -1.06 -3.58 -8.82
N LYS A 36 -0.48 -2.76 -9.66
CA LYS A 36 -0.74 -1.32 -9.57
C LYS A 36 -2.21 -1.05 -9.83
N PHE A 37 -2.77 -0.17 -9.01
CA PHE A 37 -4.15 0.23 -9.17
C PHE A 37 -4.19 1.69 -9.60
N THR A 38 -4.79 1.94 -10.77
CA THR A 38 -4.98 3.27 -11.30
C THR A 38 -6.43 3.46 -11.70
N SER A 39 -6.93 4.67 -11.50
CA SER A 39 -8.29 5.03 -11.90
C SER A 39 -8.25 6.42 -12.55
N PRO A 40 -8.18 6.50 -13.89
CA PRO A 40 -8.06 7.78 -14.57
C PRO A 40 -9.19 8.76 -14.27
N GLY A 41 -10.40 8.25 -14.01
CA GLY A 41 -11.55 9.07 -13.70
C GLY A 41 -11.74 9.40 -12.22
N THR A 42 -10.91 8.87 -11.33
CA THR A 42 -11.07 9.05 -9.88
C THR A 42 -9.71 9.18 -9.21
N SER A 43 -9.35 10.40 -8.84
CA SER A 43 -8.07 10.67 -8.20
C SER A 43 -8.04 10.14 -6.75
N GLY A 44 -6.85 9.82 -6.26
CA GLY A 44 -6.62 9.48 -4.85
C GLY A 44 -6.87 8.02 -4.49
N VAL A 45 -7.13 7.13 -5.46
CA VAL A 45 -7.26 5.70 -5.17
C VAL A 45 -5.94 5.11 -4.65
N PRO A 46 -5.99 4.03 -3.85
CA PRO A 46 -4.78 3.37 -3.35
C PRO A 46 -3.86 2.89 -4.46
N ASP A 47 -2.56 2.81 -4.17
CA ASP A 47 -1.52 2.45 -5.16
C ASP A 47 -1.64 1.04 -5.70
N ARG A 48 -2.08 0.09 -4.86
CA ARG A 48 -2.05 -1.33 -5.16
C ARG A 48 -3.38 -2.00 -4.87
N ILE A 49 -3.75 -2.94 -5.74
CA ILE A 49 -4.77 -3.93 -5.47
C ILE A 49 -4.09 -5.27 -5.19
N VAL A 50 -4.49 -5.92 -4.11
CA VAL A 50 -3.98 -7.22 -3.70
C VAL A 50 -5.06 -8.25 -3.91
N LEU A 51 -4.77 -9.25 -4.74
CA LEU A 51 -5.71 -10.32 -5.07
C LEU A 51 -5.15 -11.64 -4.54
N MET A 52 -5.86 -12.23 -3.58
CA MET A 52 -5.47 -13.46 -2.92
C MET A 52 -6.39 -14.61 -3.32
N PRO A 53 -6.00 -15.87 -3.06
CA PRO A 53 -6.86 -17.02 -3.34
C PRO A 53 -8.25 -16.87 -2.73
N PHE A 54 -9.22 -17.53 -3.34
CA PHE A 54 -10.65 -17.51 -2.95
C PHE A 54 -11.31 -16.14 -3.12
N GLY A 55 -10.79 -15.32 -4.04
CA GLY A 55 -11.37 -14.00 -4.33
C GLY A 55 -11.14 -12.95 -3.25
N ARG A 56 -10.27 -13.19 -2.30
CA ARG A 56 -9.99 -12.24 -1.22
C ARG A 56 -9.20 -11.08 -1.76
N THR A 57 -9.70 -9.87 -1.53
CA THR A 57 -9.21 -8.66 -2.18
C THR A 57 -8.97 -7.57 -1.15
N GLY A 58 -7.86 -6.83 -1.33
CA GLY A 58 -7.56 -5.66 -0.52
C GLY A 58 -6.90 -4.58 -1.34
N PHE A 59 -6.89 -3.38 -0.78
CA PHE A 59 -6.26 -2.20 -1.38
C PHE A 59 -5.20 -1.67 -0.44
N VAL A 60 -4.08 -1.25 -0.97
CA VAL A 60 -2.95 -0.76 -0.16
C VAL A 60 -2.43 0.55 -0.72
N GLU A 61 -2.44 1.57 0.13
CA GLU A 61 -1.77 2.85 -0.12
C GLU A 61 -0.38 2.76 0.49
N VAL A 62 0.66 2.89 -0.31
CA VAL A 62 2.05 2.80 0.16
C VAL A 62 2.58 4.18 0.45
N LYS A 63 3.20 4.34 1.61
CA LYS A 63 3.84 5.59 2.05
C LYS A 63 5.24 5.30 2.57
N ALA A 64 6.12 6.29 2.52
CA ALA A 64 7.39 6.22 3.22
C ALA A 64 7.15 6.26 4.74
N PRO A 65 8.09 5.73 5.55
CA PRO A 65 7.93 5.74 7.01
C PRO A 65 7.63 7.13 7.55
N GLY A 66 6.55 7.24 8.33
CA GLY A 66 6.12 8.49 8.93
C GLY A 66 5.29 9.41 8.03
N GLU A 67 5.19 9.09 6.75
CA GLU A 67 4.32 9.81 5.84
C GLU A 67 2.87 9.36 5.99
N THR A 68 1.95 10.29 5.77
CA THR A 68 0.51 10.00 5.87
C THR A 68 -0.18 10.25 4.54
N PRO A 69 -1.31 9.57 4.27
CA PRO A 69 -2.07 9.82 3.06
C PRO A 69 -2.58 11.26 2.99
N ARG A 70 -2.64 11.80 1.78
CA ARG A 70 -3.27 13.09 1.54
C ARG A 70 -4.78 13.00 1.81
N PRO A 71 -5.47 14.13 2.04
CA PRO A 71 -6.91 14.11 2.35
C PRO A 71 -7.76 13.33 1.35
N LEU A 72 -7.50 13.48 0.05
CA LEU A 72 -8.25 12.76 -0.98
C LEU A 72 -7.98 11.25 -0.93
N GLN A 73 -6.74 10.84 -0.64
CA GLN A 73 -6.39 9.43 -0.47
C GLN A 73 -7.12 8.84 0.74
N ARG A 74 -7.16 9.57 1.85
CA ARG A 74 -7.91 9.14 3.04
C ARG A 74 -9.39 8.98 2.75
N LEU A 75 -9.95 9.88 1.95
CA LEU A 75 -11.36 9.81 1.54
C LEU A 75 -11.63 8.53 0.75
N ARG A 76 -10.77 8.17 -0.19
CA ARG A 76 -10.93 6.94 -1.00
C ARG A 76 -10.82 5.69 -0.12
N ILE A 77 -9.87 5.65 0.79
CA ILE A 77 -9.71 4.54 1.75
C ILE A 77 -10.98 4.40 2.60
N LYS A 78 -11.50 5.51 3.11
CA LYS A 78 -12.72 5.51 3.90
C LYS A 78 -13.91 4.99 3.10
N THR A 79 -14.04 5.41 1.85
CA THR A 79 -15.11 4.94 0.96
C THR A 79 -15.02 3.43 0.73
N LEU A 80 -13.82 2.91 0.45
CA LEU A 80 -13.62 1.48 0.25
C LEU A 80 -14.01 0.69 1.50
N ARG A 81 -13.58 1.14 2.66
CA ARG A 81 -13.90 0.48 3.94
C ARG A 81 -15.40 0.51 4.22
N ARG A 82 -16.06 1.62 3.95
CA ARG A 82 -17.52 1.77 4.11
C ARG A 82 -18.28 0.79 3.23
N LEU A 83 -17.75 0.50 2.05
CA LEU A 83 -18.35 -0.46 1.11
C LEU A 83 -18.01 -1.92 1.43
N GLY A 84 -17.26 -2.17 2.50
CA GLY A 84 -16.90 -3.51 2.92
C GLY A 84 -15.58 -4.04 2.37
N PHE A 85 -14.85 -3.23 1.61
CA PHE A 85 -13.52 -3.61 1.12
C PHE A 85 -12.45 -3.37 2.19
N LYS A 86 -11.42 -4.21 2.16
CA LYS A 86 -10.26 -4.04 3.03
C LYS A 86 -9.27 -3.08 2.37
N ALA A 87 -8.92 -2.03 3.07
CA ALA A 87 -8.01 -1.01 2.57
C ALA A 87 -7.06 -0.58 3.70
N PHE A 88 -5.78 -0.49 3.38
CA PHE A 88 -4.73 -0.26 4.36
C PHE A 88 -3.77 0.82 3.89
N VAL A 89 -3.14 1.48 4.86
CA VAL A 89 -1.96 2.31 4.63
C VAL A 89 -0.75 1.50 5.09
N LEU A 90 0.25 1.41 4.23
CA LEU A 90 1.49 0.68 4.48
C LEU A 90 2.64 1.67 4.47
N ASP A 91 3.26 1.92 5.63
CA ASP A 91 4.39 2.84 5.76
C ASP A 91 5.63 2.21 6.39
N THR A 92 5.55 0.94 6.80
CA THR A 92 6.71 0.17 7.26
C THR A 92 6.60 -1.28 6.79
N PRO A 93 7.73 -1.93 6.46
CA PRO A 93 7.71 -3.33 6.01
C PRO A 93 7.11 -4.31 7.04
N GLU A 94 7.23 -3.99 8.32
CA GLU A 94 6.73 -4.83 9.40
C GLU A 94 5.22 -5.02 9.38
N GLN A 95 4.48 -4.11 8.73
CA GLN A 95 3.02 -4.19 8.62
C GLN A 95 2.54 -5.18 7.56
N ILE A 96 3.43 -5.59 6.64
CA ILE A 96 3.04 -6.37 5.44
C ILE A 96 2.38 -7.70 5.83
N GLY A 97 2.96 -8.44 6.75
CA GLY A 97 2.41 -9.72 7.18
C GLY A 97 0.99 -9.60 7.72
N GLY A 98 0.75 -8.62 8.58
CA GLY A 98 -0.57 -8.38 9.16
C GLY A 98 -1.60 -7.94 8.11
N ILE A 99 -1.17 -7.14 7.12
CA ILE A 99 -2.05 -6.72 6.01
C ILE A 99 -2.48 -7.94 5.19
N ILE A 100 -1.53 -8.80 4.81
CA ILE A 100 -1.84 -10.02 4.05
C ILE A 100 -2.79 -10.92 4.83
N ASP A 101 -2.52 -11.14 6.11
CA ASP A 101 -3.38 -11.95 6.98
C ASP A 101 -4.79 -11.37 7.04
N ALA A 102 -4.93 -10.05 7.19
CA ALA A 102 -6.23 -9.38 7.23
C ALA A 102 -7.00 -9.55 5.91
N ILE A 103 -6.31 -9.46 4.78
CA ILE A 103 -6.95 -9.66 3.46
C ILE A 103 -7.41 -11.10 3.29
N GLN A 104 -6.65 -12.07 3.79
CA GLN A 104 -6.98 -13.49 3.68
C GLN A 104 -8.05 -13.93 4.68
N THR A 105 -8.32 -13.15 5.70
CA THR A 105 -9.35 -13.45 6.69
C THR A 105 -10.74 -13.12 6.12
N PRO A 106 -11.69 -14.03 6.22
CA PRO A 106 -13.07 -13.80 5.73
C PRO A 106 -13.75 -12.60 6.39
#